data_37cd598166958cf42d083aae9ecb32ee
#
_entry.id   37cd598166958cf42d083aae9ecb32ee
#
_cell.length_a   1.000
_cell.length_b   1.000
_cell.length_c   1.000
_cell.angle_alpha   90.00
_cell.angle_beta   90.00
_cell.angle_gamma   90.00
#
_symmetry.space_group_name_H-M   'P 1'
#
loop_
_entity.id
_entity.type
_entity.pdbx_description
1 polymer ?
#
loop_
_entity_poly.entity_id
_entity_poly.type
_entity_poly.pdbx_seq_one_letter_code
_entity_poly.pdbx_strand_id
1 'polypeptide(L)'
;MTAPWIEPARAWLRMALQPYWNDPLLAFVREAQTVPVGGLGPLLSKASRFARSRPLEPSPEACCKASGIRPGWNPERLQVLEALRLLLLVEREDLASPEFGAAFLGLFPFADEGEARALYKALALIP
;
A
#
# COMPACT_ATOMS: atom_id res chain seq x y z
N MET A 1 -19.21 1.23 5.19
CA MET A 1 -19.28 0.48 3.92
C MET A 1 -17.94 0.60 3.20
N THR A 2 -17.37 -0.52 2.79
CA THR A 2 -16.07 -0.54 2.12
C THR A 2 -16.26 -0.32 0.61
N ALA A 3 -15.38 0.48 0.00
CA ALA A 3 -15.39 0.67 -1.44
C ALA A 3 -15.17 -0.66 -2.17
N PRO A 4 -15.85 -0.91 -3.30
CA PRO A 4 -15.84 -2.22 -3.95
C PRO A 4 -14.48 -2.65 -4.50
N TRP A 5 -13.56 -1.71 -4.73
CA TRP A 5 -12.22 -2.04 -5.25
C TRP A 5 -11.20 -2.41 -4.16
N ILE A 6 -11.51 -2.21 -2.87
CA ILE A 6 -10.54 -2.38 -1.78
C ILE A 6 -10.12 -3.84 -1.62
N GLU A 7 -11.08 -4.77 -1.50
CA GLU A 7 -10.72 -6.19 -1.36
C GLU A 7 -9.96 -6.75 -2.57
N PRO A 8 -10.40 -6.47 -3.81
CA PRO A 8 -9.61 -6.87 -4.98
C PRO A 8 -8.20 -6.25 -5.01
N ALA A 9 -8.05 -4.98 -4.57
CA ALA A 9 -6.74 -4.33 -4.51
C ALA A 9 -5.84 -4.99 -3.48
N ARG A 10 -6.35 -5.32 -2.30
CA ARG A 10 -5.62 -6.07 -1.27
C ARG A 10 -5.13 -7.41 -1.82
N ALA A 11 -6.00 -8.15 -2.47
CA ALA A 11 -5.66 -9.45 -3.05
C ALA A 11 -4.58 -9.30 -4.13
N TRP A 12 -4.68 -8.29 -4.99
CA TRP A 12 -3.70 -8.03 -6.03
C TRP A 12 -2.31 -7.74 -5.44
N LEU A 13 -2.25 -6.86 -4.43
CA LEU A 13 -0.98 -6.49 -3.79
C LEU A 13 -0.36 -7.69 -3.06
N ARG A 14 -1.16 -8.51 -2.37
CA ARG A 14 -0.67 -9.71 -1.71
C ARG A 14 -0.11 -10.72 -2.71
N MET A 15 -0.78 -10.90 -3.84
CA MET A 15 -0.30 -11.77 -4.91
C MET A 15 1.02 -11.24 -5.49
N ALA A 16 1.11 -9.95 -5.75
CA ALA A 16 2.31 -9.33 -6.32
C ALA A 16 3.50 -9.43 -5.38
N LEU A 17 3.27 -9.39 -4.07
CA LEU A 17 4.32 -9.49 -3.06
C LEU A 17 4.63 -10.95 -2.65
N GLN A 18 3.92 -11.93 -3.20
CA GLN A 18 4.07 -13.33 -2.81
C GLN A 18 5.52 -13.83 -2.84
N PRO A 19 6.35 -13.49 -3.84
CA PRO A 19 7.74 -13.96 -3.85
C PRO A 19 8.59 -13.45 -2.69
N TYR A 20 8.12 -12.40 -2.02
CA TYR A 20 8.85 -11.72 -0.94
C TYR A 20 8.29 -12.03 0.44
N TRP A 21 7.18 -12.78 0.55
CA TRP A 21 6.58 -13.13 1.83
C TRP A 21 7.54 -13.99 2.66
N ASN A 22 7.68 -13.60 3.93
CA ASN A 22 8.38 -14.37 4.97
C ASN A 22 7.73 -14.05 6.31
N ASP A 23 8.12 -14.77 7.37
CA ASP A 23 7.49 -14.59 8.67
C ASP A 23 7.65 -13.17 9.23
N PRO A 24 8.84 -12.52 9.16
CA PRO A 24 8.96 -11.15 9.63
C PRO A 24 8.09 -10.16 8.86
N LEU A 25 7.99 -10.29 7.53
CA LEU A 25 7.15 -9.41 6.72
C LEU A 25 5.67 -9.60 7.06
N LEU A 26 5.23 -10.84 7.21
CA LEU A 26 3.85 -11.14 7.54
C LEU A 26 3.47 -10.56 8.91
N ALA A 27 4.37 -10.71 9.92
CA ALA A 27 4.16 -10.14 11.23
C ALA A 27 4.05 -8.62 11.18
N PHE A 28 4.89 -7.97 10.38
CA PHE A 28 4.87 -6.53 10.20
C PHE A 28 3.55 -6.04 9.58
N VAL A 29 3.07 -6.73 8.54
CA VAL A 29 1.79 -6.38 7.90
C VAL A 29 0.62 -6.52 8.88
N ARG A 30 0.64 -7.57 9.71
CA ARG A 30 -0.40 -7.76 10.75
C ARG A 30 -0.36 -6.65 11.79
N GLU A 31 0.82 -6.26 12.25
CA GLU A 31 0.98 -5.15 13.19
C GLU A 31 0.40 -3.85 12.61
N ALA A 32 0.64 -3.62 11.32
CA ALA A 32 0.19 -2.42 10.64
C ALA A 32 -1.33 -2.26 10.61
N GLN A 33 -2.07 -3.36 10.64
CA GLN A 33 -3.53 -3.33 10.55
C GLN A 33 -4.17 -2.67 11.77
N THR A 34 -3.53 -2.74 12.92
CA THR A 34 -4.09 -2.30 14.20
C THR A 34 -3.37 -1.13 14.85
N VAL A 35 -2.26 -0.66 14.26
CA VAL A 35 -1.56 0.52 14.78
C VAL A 35 -2.47 1.75 14.66
N PRO A 36 -2.58 2.60 15.71
CA PRO A 36 -3.35 3.83 15.61
C PRO A 36 -2.90 4.70 14.45
N VAL A 37 -3.82 5.49 13.88
CA VAL A 37 -3.53 6.32 12.69
C VAL A 37 -2.35 7.27 12.91
N GLY A 38 -2.11 7.71 14.13
CA GLY A 38 -0.93 8.54 14.46
C GLY A 38 0.40 7.82 14.27
N GLY A 39 0.40 6.49 14.18
CA GLY A 39 1.58 5.67 13.95
C GLY A 39 1.88 5.35 12.49
N LEU A 40 1.09 5.87 11.54
CA LEU A 40 1.27 5.57 10.12
C LEU A 40 2.63 6.04 9.58
N GLY A 41 3.06 7.25 9.92
CA GLY A 41 4.35 7.77 9.45
C GLY A 41 5.52 6.87 9.81
N PRO A 42 5.74 6.57 11.10
CA PRO A 42 6.78 5.62 11.52
C PRO A 42 6.65 4.25 10.88
N LEU A 43 5.43 3.77 10.68
CA LEU A 43 5.17 2.48 10.06
C LEU A 43 5.65 2.45 8.61
N LEU A 44 5.33 3.49 7.83
CA LEU A 44 5.76 3.59 6.44
C LEU A 44 7.28 3.70 6.32
N SER A 45 7.91 4.42 7.23
CA SER A 45 9.38 4.51 7.28
C SER A 45 10.01 3.15 7.58
N LYS A 46 9.45 2.41 8.54
CA LYS A 46 9.93 1.10 8.94
C LYS A 46 9.82 0.05 7.83
N ALA A 47 8.91 0.25 6.87
CA ALA A 47 8.69 -0.68 5.76
C ALA A 47 9.99 -0.99 4.99
N SER A 48 10.92 -0.03 4.90
CA SER A 48 12.20 -0.22 4.20
C SER A 48 13.08 -1.31 4.81
N ARG A 49 12.78 -1.75 6.03
CA ARG A 49 13.49 -2.86 6.69
C ARG A 49 13.03 -4.22 6.18
N PHE A 50 11.88 -4.28 5.50
CA PHE A 50 11.24 -5.53 5.09
C PHE A 50 11.18 -5.70 3.57
N ALA A 51 11.40 -4.65 2.80
CA ALA A 51 11.37 -4.70 1.35
C ALA A 51 12.34 -3.68 0.76
N ARG A 52 12.82 -3.94 -0.45
CA ARG A 52 13.76 -3.06 -1.14
C ARG A 52 13.07 -2.28 -2.26
N SER A 53 13.66 -1.12 -2.60
CA SER A 53 13.24 -0.31 -3.73
C SER A 53 13.78 -0.92 -5.01
N ARG A 54 13.12 -1.98 -5.49
CA ARG A 54 13.44 -2.59 -6.78
C ARG A 54 12.15 -2.77 -7.58
N PRO A 55 12.23 -2.81 -8.92
CA PRO A 55 11.02 -2.97 -9.73
C PRO A 55 10.24 -4.22 -9.37
N LEU A 56 8.92 -4.09 -9.25
CA LEU A 56 8.03 -5.22 -9.02
C LEU A 56 7.86 -6.04 -10.29
N GLU A 57 7.85 -5.36 -11.44
CA GLU A 57 7.73 -5.95 -12.78
C GLU A 57 6.50 -6.86 -12.91
N PRO A 58 5.29 -6.34 -12.63
CA PRO A 58 4.09 -7.14 -12.82
C PRO A 58 3.90 -7.49 -14.29
N SER A 59 3.35 -8.67 -14.55
CA SER A 59 3.06 -9.10 -15.92
C SER A 59 2.04 -8.16 -16.59
N PRO A 60 1.99 -8.13 -17.94
CA PRO A 60 0.94 -7.36 -18.64
C PRO A 60 -0.47 -7.78 -18.20
N GLU A 61 -0.67 -9.07 -17.92
CA GLU A 61 -1.95 -9.58 -17.42
C GLU A 61 -2.28 -9.02 -16.04
N ALA A 62 -1.29 -8.98 -15.14
CA ALA A 62 -1.48 -8.41 -13.80
C ALA A 62 -1.79 -6.91 -13.88
N CYS A 63 -1.13 -6.17 -14.77
CA CYS A 63 -1.41 -4.75 -14.99
C CYS A 63 -2.83 -4.52 -15.52
N CYS A 64 -3.26 -5.36 -16.46
CA CYS A 64 -4.60 -5.30 -17.01
C CYS A 64 -5.65 -5.57 -15.93
N LYS A 65 -5.40 -6.56 -15.07
CA LYS A 65 -6.29 -6.88 -13.95
C LYS A 65 -6.40 -5.70 -12.98
N ALA A 66 -5.28 -5.04 -12.67
CA ALA A 66 -5.27 -3.87 -11.81
C ALA A 66 -6.13 -2.73 -12.37
N SER A 67 -6.02 -2.45 -13.66
CA SER A 67 -6.85 -1.45 -14.34
C SER A 67 -8.35 -1.77 -14.22
N GLY A 68 -8.71 -3.05 -14.28
CA GLY A 68 -10.08 -3.51 -14.12
C GLY A 68 -10.58 -3.37 -12.68
N ILE A 69 -9.68 -3.44 -11.69
CA ILE A 69 -10.04 -3.27 -10.27
C ILE A 69 -10.39 -1.81 -9.99
N ARG A 70 -9.55 -0.88 -10.43
CA ARG A 70 -9.75 0.55 -10.20
C ARG A 70 -9.24 1.32 -11.41
N PRO A 71 -10.10 1.99 -12.18
CA PRO A 71 -9.67 2.84 -13.29
C PRO A 71 -8.69 3.91 -12.80
N GLY A 72 -7.59 4.07 -13.51
CA GLY A 72 -6.54 5.02 -13.13
C GLY A 72 -5.43 4.41 -12.28
N TRP A 73 -5.61 3.19 -11.76
CA TRP A 73 -4.55 2.50 -11.03
C TRP A 73 -3.66 1.73 -12.03
N ASN A 74 -2.42 2.18 -12.16
CA ASN A 74 -1.45 1.56 -13.03
C ASN A 74 -0.19 1.16 -12.26
N PRO A 75 -0.02 -0.14 -11.92
CA PRO A 75 1.13 -0.61 -11.15
C PRO A 75 2.35 -0.95 -11.99
N GLU A 76 2.39 -0.63 -13.29
CA GLU A 76 3.47 -1.01 -14.19
C GLU A 76 4.84 -0.60 -13.68
N ARG A 77 4.97 0.59 -13.09
CA ARG A 77 6.22 1.13 -12.56
C ARG A 77 6.33 1.02 -11.05
N LEU A 78 5.52 0.19 -10.44
CA LEU A 78 5.52 0.02 -9.00
C LEU A 78 6.79 -0.71 -8.55
N GLN A 79 7.40 -0.22 -7.48
CA GLN A 79 8.53 -0.90 -6.83
C GLN A 79 8.02 -1.81 -5.72
N VAL A 80 8.82 -2.81 -5.33
CA VAL A 80 8.45 -3.74 -4.25
C VAL A 80 8.16 -3.00 -2.96
N LEU A 81 9.03 -2.08 -2.54
CA LEU A 81 8.82 -1.29 -1.33
C LEU A 81 7.57 -0.42 -1.43
N GLU A 82 7.29 0.15 -2.60
CA GLU A 82 6.06 0.92 -2.81
C GLU A 82 4.82 0.03 -2.68
N ALA A 83 4.87 -1.17 -3.25
CA ALA A 83 3.77 -2.14 -3.13
C ALA A 83 3.50 -2.50 -1.66
N LEU A 84 4.57 -2.70 -0.88
CA LEU A 84 4.42 -2.95 0.55
C LEU A 84 3.76 -1.77 1.26
N ARG A 85 4.22 -0.54 0.99
CA ARG A 85 3.63 0.65 1.58
C ARG A 85 2.15 0.83 1.21
N LEU A 86 1.80 0.55 -0.05
CA LEU A 86 0.40 0.55 -0.46
C LEU A 86 -0.41 -0.49 0.32
N LEU A 87 0.12 -1.69 0.47
CA LEU A 87 -0.56 -2.75 1.20
C LEU A 87 -0.78 -2.37 2.67
N LEU A 88 0.22 -1.77 3.32
CA LEU A 88 0.10 -1.31 4.70
C LEU A 88 -1.06 -0.32 4.87
N LEU A 89 -1.31 0.51 3.87
CA LEU A 89 -2.41 1.47 3.89
C LEU A 89 -3.76 0.80 3.63
N VAL A 90 -3.86 -0.01 2.58
CA VAL A 90 -5.17 -0.58 2.17
C VAL A 90 -5.64 -1.73 3.06
N GLU A 91 -4.74 -2.37 3.81
CA GLU A 91 -5.10 -3.45 4.74
C GLU A 91 -5.72 -2.93 6.04
N ARG A 92 -5.72 -1.64 6.28
CA ARG A 92 -6.23 -1.09 7.52
C ARG A 92 -7.76 -1.23 7.61
N GLU A 93 -8.22 -1.56 8.81
CA GLU A 93 -9.65 -1.68 9.09
C GLU A 93 -10.36 -0.33 9.04
N ASP A 94 -9.63 0.77 9.35
CA ASP A 94 -10.19 2.12 9.39
C ASP A 94 -10.03 2.89 8.07
N LEU A 95 -9.70 2.20 6.97
CA LEU A 95 -9.40 2.83 5.68
C LEU A 95 -10.50 3.80 5.21
N ALA A 96 -11.75 3.48 5.46
CA ALA A 96 -12.89 4.31 5.03
C ALA A 96 -13.26 5.38 6.06
N SER A 97 -12.56 5.48 7.18
CA SER A 97 -12.89 6.46 8.22
C SER A 97 -12.36 7.86 7.88
N PRO A 98 -13.04 8.93 8.34
CA PRO A 98 -12.52 10.29 8.18
C PRO A 98 -11.18 10.50 8.87
N GLU A 99 -10.95 9.83 9.99
CA GLU A 99 -9.71 9.91 10.75
C GLU A 99 -8.53 9.38 9.94
N PHE A 100 -8.73 8.27 9.22
CA PHE A 100 -7.70 7.74 8.31
C PHE A 100 -7.40 8.74 7.19
N GLY A 101 -8.42 9.29 6.55
CA GLY A 101 -8.24 10.25 5.46
C GLY A 101 -7.45 11.46 5.90
N ALA A 102 -7.76 12.03 7.06
CA ALA A 102 -7.03 13.16 7.61
C ALA A 102 -5.58 12.80 7.93
N ALA A 103 -5.35 11.64 8.55
CA ALA A 103 -3.99 11.17 8.87
C ALA A 103 -3.18 10.91 7.60
N PHE A 104 -3.80 10.33 6.57
CA PHE A 104 -3.15 10.07 5.30
C PHE A 104 -2.66 11.37 4.63
N LEU A 105 -3.52 12.38 4.55
CA LEU A 105 -3.15 13.68 4.00
C LEU A 105 -2.04 14.35 4.82
N GLY A 106 -2.04 14.14 6.13
CA GLY A 106 -1.03 14.70 7.03
C GLY A 106 0.35 14.06 6.88
N LEU A 107 0.48 12.95 6.17
CA LEU A 107 1.77 12.28 5.95
C LEU A 107 2.65 13.00 4.92
N PHE A 108 2.04 13.66 3.94
CA PHE A 108 2.77 14.24 2.81
C PHE A 108 3.87 15.23 3.20
N PRO A 109 3.64 16.18 4.13
CA PRO A 109 4.69 17.15 4.49
C PRO A 109 5.93 16.53 5.13
N PHE A 110 5.81 15.35 5.72
CA PHE A 110 6.89 14.70 6.47
C PHE A 110 7.49 13.50 5.74
N ALA A 111 6.94 13.15 4.58
CA ALA A 111 7.39 12.00 3.81
C ALA A 111 8.71 12.29 3.09
N ASP A 112 9.63 11.31 3.08
CA ASP A 112 10.77 11.39 2.19
C ASP A 112 10.32 11.16 0.73
N GLU A 113 11.27 11.23 -0.22
CA GLU A 113 10.94 11.10 -1.63
C GLU A 113 10.29 9.75 -1.97
N GLY A 114 10.81 8.65 -1.42
CA GLY A 114 10.25 7.31 -1.68
C GLY A 114 8.89 7.12 -1.05
N GLU A 115 8.71 7.61 0.18
CA GLU A 115 7.43 7.58 0.87
C GLU A 115 6.39 8.43 0.14
N ALA A 116 6.77 9.63 -0.29
CA ALA A 116 5.88 10.51 -1.04
C ALA A 116 5.40 9.86 -2.35
N ARG A 117 6.30 9.20 -3.08
CA ARG A 117 5.92 8.47 -4.29
C ARG A 117 4.89 7.39 -4.00
N ALA A 118 5.08 6.62 -2.92
CA ALA A 118 4.11 5.60 -2.52
C ALA A 118 2.77 6.22 -2.16
N LEU A 119 2.76 7.34 -1.43
CA LEU A 119 1.53 8.04 -1.07
C LEU A 119 0.77 8.55 -2.31
N TYR A 120 1.48 9.12 -3.30
CA TYR A 120 0.84 9.55 -4.54
C TYR A 120 0.23 8.38 -5.31
N LYS A 121 0.92 7.25 -5.37
CA LYS A 121 0.40 6.05 -6.03
C LYS A 121 -0.79 5.45 -5.27
N ALA A 122 -0.83 5.60 -3.96
CA ALA A 122 -1.92 5.13 -3.12
C ALA A 122 -3.22 5.92 -3.33
N LEU A 123 -3.14 7.16 -3.82
CA LEU A 123 -4.33 7.99 -4.02
C LEU A 123 -5.39 7.31 -4.90
N ALA A 124 -4.97 6.52 -5.88
CA ALA A 124 -5.89 5.79 -6.74
C ALA A 124 -6.72 4.75 -5.98
N LEU A 125 -6.23 4.27 -4.83
CA LEU A 125 -6.87 3.21 -4.04
C LEU A 125 -7.59 3.71 -2.79
N ILE A 126 -7.25 4.89 -2.29
CA ILE A 126 -7.89 5.46 -1.10
C ILE A 126 -9.33 5.87 -1.44
N PRO A 127 -10.31 5.47 -0.62
CA PRO A 127 -11.73 5.80 -0.86
C PRO A 127 -12.04 7.28 -0.78
#